data_900a2d55de1b99db2b2ccc2db2c02df8
#
_entry.id   900a2d55de1b99db2b2ccc2db2c02df8
#
_cell.length_a   1.000
_cell.length_b   1.000
_cell.length_c   1.000
_cell.angle_alpha   90.00
_cell.angle_beta   90.00
_cell.angle_gamma   90.00
#
_symmetry.space_group_name_H-M   'P 1'
#
loop_
_entity.id
_entity.type
_entity.pdbx_description
1 polymer ?
#
loop_
_entity_poly.entity_id
_entity_poly.type
_entity_poly.pdbx_seq_one_letter_code
_entity_poly.pdbx_strand_id
1 'polypeptide(L)'
;MESIINYFEQLDPILAALYATLFTWGLTALGASLVFFFKKMNRVFFDGMLGFTGGVMIAASFWSLLAPGIEMSYGEGFIKVIPAAIGFLAGAIFIFALDKILPHLHVNFRDSEKEGIKTPWHKSVLLTLAITLHNIPEGLAIGVLFGGVSAGIEGATIGGAVALAIGIGIQNFPEGFAVAMPLRGLGKSRWKSFNYGQLSAIVEPFAAVLGAWAVLTFEQILPYALCFAAGAMVFVVVEEVIPESQLEKNTDISTMGFIGGFIVMMTLDVGLG
;
A
#
# COMPACT_ATOMS: atom_id res chain seq x y z
N MET A 1 9.97 -8.08 19.66
CA MET A 1 8.70 -7.49 19.25
C MET A 1 8.17 -6.55 20.34
N GLU A 2 8.01 -7.01 21.58
CA GLU A 2 7.56 -6.16 22.71
C GLU A 2 8.34 -4.84 22.85
N SER A 3 9.66 -4.84 22.68
CA SER A 3 10.48 -3.61 22.76
C SER A 3 10.14 -2.60 21.65
N ILE A 4 9.72 -3.06 20.47
CA ILE A 4 9.28 -2.19 19.37
C ILE A 4 7.90 -1.60 19.71
N ILE A 5 6.97 -2.43 20.15
CA ILE A 5 5.63 -2.01 20.57
C ILE A 5 5.75 -0.95 21.66
N ASN A 6 6.49 -1.23 22.75
CA ASN A 6 6.72 -0.29 23.86
C ASN A 6 7.40 1.03 23.40
N TYR A 7 8.24 0.99 22.38
CA TYR A 7 8.83 2.19 21.80
C TYR A 7 7.79 3.05 21.08
N PHE A 8 6.94 2.42 20.27
CA PHE A 8 5.88 3.14 19.55
C PHE A 8 4.78 3.67 20.47
N GLU A 9 4.47 2.99 21.58
CA GLU A 9 3.53 3.47 22.61
C GLU A 9 3.93 4.80 23.26
N GLN A 10 5.23 5.09 23.32
CA GLN A 10 5.76 6.31 23.93
C GLN A 10 5.87 7.48 22.95
N LEU A 11 5.66 7.24 21.66
CA LEU A 11 5.77 8.27 20.64
C LEU A 11 4.46 9.05 20.47
N ASP A 12 4.62 10.32 20.07
CA ASP A 12 3.52 11.07 19.47
C ASP A 12 2.99 10.31 18.25
N PRO A 13 1.67 10.16 18.06
CA PRO A 13 1.07 9.35 17.01
C PRO A 13 1.47 9.78 15.60
N ILE A 14 1.66 11.08 15.36
CA ILE A 14 2.13 11.60 14.07
C ILE A 14 3.59 11.18 13.83
N LEU A 15 4.42 11.23 14.88
CA LEU A 15 5.81 10.76 14.80
C LEU A 15 5.87 9.23 14.65
N ALA A 16 5.00 8.50 15.32
CA ALA A 16 4.90 7.06 15.17
C ALA A 16 4.55 6.67 13.72
N ALA A 17 3.53 7.31 13.13
CA ALA A 17 3.15 7.12 11.74
C ALA A 17 4.29 7.50 10.78
N LEU A 18 4.99 8.60 11.04
CA LEU A 18 6.14 9.04 10.24
C LEU A 18 7.28 8.00 10.28
N TYR A 19 7.68 7.53 11.47
CA TYR A 19 8.77 6.56 11.59
C TYR A 19 8.41 5.21 10.97
N ALA A 20 7.16 4.76 11.16
CA ALA A 20 6.67 3.55 10.53
C ALA A 20 6.75 3.65 8.98
N THR A 21 6.37 4.79 8.41
CA THR A 21 6.40 4.98 6.95
C THR A 21 7.79 5.35 6.40
N LEU A 22 8.68 5.87 7.20
CA LEU A 22 10.09 5.93 6.83
C LEU A 22 10.72 4.53 6.74
N PHE A 23 10.30 3.59 7.59
CA PHE A 23 10.69 2.19 7.50
C PHE A 23 10.13 1.53 6.23
N THR A 24 8.84 1.70 5.90
CA THR A 24 8.23 1.14 4.69
C THR A 24 8.88 1.69 3.43
N TRP A 25 9.11 3.02 3.36
CA TRP A 25 9.88 3.66 2.29
C TRP A 25 11.30 3.12 2.18
N GLY A 26 11.97 2.86 3.32
CA GLY A 26 13.29 2.23 3.35
C GLY A 26 13.30 0.85 2.67
N LEU A 27 12.25 0.06 2.84
CA LEU A 27 12.09 -1.25 2.19
C LEU A 27 11.80 -1.12 0.69
N THR A 28 11.02 -0.11 0.26
CA THR A 28 10.89 0.25 -1.17
C THR A 28 12.27 0.59 -1.78
N ALA A 29 13.05 1.43 -1.08
CA ALA A 29 14.39 1.77 -1.51
C ALA A 29 15.32 0.54 -1.58
N LEU A 30 15.20 -0.38 -0.63
CA LEU A 30 15.95 -1.63 -0.62
C LEU A 30 15.57 -2.50 -1.83
N GLY A 31 14.28 -2.65 -2.14
CA GLY A 31 13.81 -3.35 -3.34
C GLY A 31 14.31 -2.71 -4.64
N ALA A 32 14.20 -1.38 -4.75
CA ALA A 32 14.70 -0.63 -5.89
C ALA A 32 16.22 -0.78 -6.05
N SER A 33 16.97 -0.98 -4.96
CA SER A 33 18.43 -1.15 -4.99
C SER A 33 18.88 -2.42 -5.72
N LEU A 34 18.01 -3.40 -5.91
CA LEU A 34 18.34 -4.62 -6.66
C LEU A 34 18.75 -4.32 -8.10
N VAL A 35 18.38 -3.17 -8.66
CA VAL A 35 18.83 -2.71 -9.99
C VAL A 35 20.35 -2.56 -10.11
N PHE A 36 21.08 -2.42 -9.00
CA PHE A 36 22.53 -2.38 -9.00
C PHE A 36 23.16 -3.75 -9.23
N PHE A 37 22.49 -4.81 -8.83
CA PHE A 37 22.96 -6.19 -8.86
C PHE A 37 22.45 -6.94 -10.09
N PHE A 38 21.21 -6.72 -10.50
CA PHE A 38 20.57 -7.42 -11.62
C PHE A 38 20.56 -6.57 -12.88
N LYS A 39 20.84 -7.23 -14.03
CA LYS A 39 20.80 -6.58 -15.35
C LYS A 39 19.47 -6.80 -16.06
N LYS A 40 18.83 -7.94 -15.81
CA LYS A 40 17.55 -8.34 -16.41
C LYS A 40 16.60 -8.80 -15.33
N MET A 41 15.33 -8.49 -15.51
CA MET A 41 14.24 -8.96 -14.67
C MET A 41 13.95 -10.44 -14.99
N ASN A 42 13.91 -11.28 -13.97
CA ASN A 42 13.35 -12.63 -14.10
C ASN A 42 11.83 -12.52 -13.94
N ARG A 43 11.09 -12.74 -15.01
CA ARG A 43 9.63 -12.55 -15.02
C ARG A 43 8.91 -13.50 -14.07
N VAL A 44 9.34 -14.75 -13.97
CA VAL A 44 8.76 -15.73 -13.03
C VAL A 44 8.85 -15.25 -11.59
N PHE A 45 10.04 -14.78 -11.19
CA PHE A 45 10.26 -14.23 -9.87
C PHE A 45 9.45 -12.96 -9.62
N PHE A 46 9.38 -12.09 -10.62
CA PHE A 46 8.61 -10.85 -10.57
C PHE A 46 7.11 -11.11 -10.39
N ASP A 47 6.52 -12.02 -11.17
CA ASP A 47 5.11 -12.36 -11.09
C ASP A 47 4.75 -12.96 -9.71
N GLY A 48 5.64 -13.81 -9.17
CA GLY A 48 5.50 -14.33 -7.80
C GLY A 48 5.55 -13.24 -6.72
N MET A 49 6.45 -12.27 -6.86
CA MET A 49 6.57 -11.12 -5.96
C MET A 49 5.34 -10.21 -6.02
N LEU A 50 4.84 -9.90 -7.22
CA LEU A 50 3.61 -9.12 -7.38
C LEU A 50 2.39 -9.85 -6.81
N GLY A 51 2.28 -11.15 -7.06
CA GLY A 51 1.24 -11.96 -6.41
C GLY A 51 1.33 -11.86 -4.90
N PHE A 52 2.53 -12.01 -4.32
CA PHE A 52 2.75 -11.88 -2.89
C PHE A 52 2.33 -10.51 -2.34
N THR A 53 2.69 -9.43 -3.02
CA THR A 53 2.24 -8.06 -2.69
C THR A 53 0.72 -7.98 -2.64
N GLY A 54 0.01 -8.45 -3.68
CA GLY A 54 -1.45 -8.44 -3.71
C GLY A 54 -2.08 -9.23 -2.55
N GLY A 55 -1.48 -10.37 -2.17
CA GLY A 55 -1.91 -11.16 -1.04
C GLY A 55 -1.78 -10.43 0.30
N VAL A 56 -0.64 -9.79 0.55
CA VAL A 56 -0.41 -8.95 1.74
C VAL A 56 -1.43 -7.81 1.79
N MET A 57 -1.61 -7.08 0.68
CA MET A 57 -2.54 -5.95 0.62
C MET A 57 -4.00 -6.35 0.91
N ILE A 58 -4.48 -7.46 0.34
CA ILE A 58 -5.85 -7.93 0.60
C ILE A 58 -6.02 -8.36 2.05
N ALA A 59 -5.05 -9.07 2.63
CA ALA A 59 -5.10 -9.45 4.04
C ALA A 59 -5.10 -8.23 4.96
N ALA A 60 -4.21 -7.27 4.74
CA ALA A 60 -4.15 -6.01 5.48
C ALA A 60 -5.46 -5.22 5.35
N SER A 61 -6.01 -5.12 4.13
CA SER A 61 -7.30 -4.43 3.89
C SER A 61 -8.43 -5.02 4.72
N PHE A 62 -8.43 -6.33 4.96
CA PHE A 62 -9.47 -6.98 5.75
C PHE A 62 -9.18 -6.88 7.25
N TRP A 63 -8.05 -7.41 7.73
CA TRP A 63 -7.78 -7.55 9.17
C TRP A 63 -7.36 -6.25 9.83
N SER A 64 -6.46 -5.49 9.22
CA SER A 64 -5.96 -4.25 9.84
C SER A 64 -6.90 -3.06 9.66
N LEU A 65 -7.80 -3.08 8.65
CA LEU A 65 -8.57 -1.89 8.30
C LEU A 65 -10.09 -2.12 8.31
N LEU A 66 -10.61 -3.06 7.51
CA LEU A 66 -12.05 -3.24 7.33
C LEU A 66 -12.71 -3.83 8.58
N ALA A 67 -12.14 -4.88 9.15
CA ALA A 67 -12.69 -5.53 10.34
C ALA A 67 -12.70 -4.59 11.55
N PRO A 68 -11.59 -3.89 11.92
CA PRO A 68 -11.62 -2.89 12.98
C PRO A 68 -12.57 -1.72 12.66
N GLY A 69 -12.61 -1.24 11.41
CA GLY A 69 -13.52 -0.17 11.00
C GLY A 69 -15.00 -0.54 11.19
N ILE A 70 -15.38 -1.80 10.94
CA ILE A 70 -16.72 -2.30 11.22
C ILE A 70 -16.94 -2.41 12.74
N GLU A 71 -15.97 -2.92 13.48
CA GLU A 71 -16.08 -3.11 14.93
C GLU A 71 -16.29 -1.79 15.66
N MET A 72 -15.56 -0.74 15.28
CA MET A 72 -15.67 0.63 15.80
C MET A 72 -16.95 1.35 15.39
N SER A 73 -17.69 0.84 14.40
CA SER A 73 -18.90 1.49 13.89
C SER A 73 -20.05 1.38 14.88
N TYR A 74 -20.81 2.48 15.03
CA TYR A 74 -21.98 2.55 15.89
C TYR A 74 -23.18 1.77 15.31
N GLY A 75 -24.07 1.33 16.20
CA GLY A 75 -25.31 0.65 15.86
C GLY A 75 -25.18 -0.88 15.85
N GLU A 76 -26.25 -1.55 15.42
CA GLU A 76 -26.34 -3.01 15.37
C GLU A 76 -26.84 -3.47 13.98
N GLY A 77 -26.55 -4.73 13.63
CA GLY A 77 -26.98 -5.34 12.38
C GLY A 77 -26.52 -4.57 11.15
N PHE A 78 -27.41 -4.28 10.24
CA PHE A 78 -27.09 -3.58 8.98
C PHE A 78 -26.62 -2.13 9.20
N ILE A 79 -27.05 -1.47 10.28
CA ILE A 79 -26.65 -0.08 10.58
C ILE A 79 -25.16 -0.02 10.85
N LYS A 80 -24.62 -1.00 11.55
CA LYS A 80 -23.19 -1.10 11.89
C LYS A 80 -22.29 -1.18 10.63
N VAL A 81 -22.79 -1.73 9.53
CA VAL A 81 -22.04 -1.91 8.27
C VAL A 81 -22.03 -0.65 7.41
N ILE A 82 -22.96 0.30 7.63
CA ILE A 82 -23.08 1.49 6.78
C ILE A 82 -21.81 2.34 6.71
N PRO A 83 -21.15 2.71 7.84
CA PRO A 83 -19.90 3.47 7.79
C PRO A 83 -18.80 2.76 6.99
N ALA A 84 -18.68 1.45 7.19
CA ALA A 84 -17.71 0.64 6.47
C ALA A 84 -17.99 0.59 4.96
N ALA A 85 -19.23 0.37 4.57
CA ALA A 85 -19.63 0.34 3.15
C ALA A 85 -19.41 1.69 2.47
N ILE A 86 -19.76 2.79 3.14
CA ILE A 86 -19.56 4.16 2.60
C ILE A 86 -18.06 4.46 2.50
N GLY A 87 -17.28 4.20 3.55
CA GLY A 87 -15.83 4.42 3.55
C GLY A 87 -15.14 3.63 2.45
N PHE A 88 -15.43 2.34 2.38
CA PHE A 88 -14.85 1.43 1.38
C PHE A 88 -15.15 1.88 -0.05
N LEU A 89 -16.41 2.20 -0.35
CA LEU A 89 -16.80 2.69 -1.66
C LEU A 89 -16.14 4.04 -1.98
N ALA A 90 -16.08 4.95 -1.00
CA ALA A 90 -15.43 6.25 -1.19
C ALA A 90 -13.94 6.11 -1.49
N GLY A 91 -13.22 5.19 -0.83
CA GLY A 91 -11.82 4.88 -1.10
C GLY A 91 -11.60 4.34 -2.51
N ALA A 92 -12.42 3.38 -2.92
CA ALA A 92 -12.37 2.84 -4.28
C ALA A 92 -12.66 3.93 -5.34
N ILE A 93 -13.68 4.77 -5.12
CA ILE A 93 -14.00 5.89 -6.02
C ILE A 93 -12.87 6.92 -6.06
N PHE A 94 -12.21 7.18 -4.92
CA PHE A 94 -11.10 8.12 -4.85
C PHE A 94 -9.93 7.67 -5.73
N ILE A 95 -9.51 6.42 -5.64
CA ILE A 95 -8.44 5.89 -6.49
C ILE A 95 -8.90 5.84 -7.95
N PHE A 96 -10.12 5.38 -8.24
CA PHE A 96 -10.68 5.41 -9.60
C PHE A 96 -10.66 6.82 -10.20
N ALA A 97 -10.99 7.86 -9.41
CA ALA A 97 -10.97 9.23 -9.87
C ALA A 97 -9.54 9.72 -10.12
N LEU A 98 -8.58 9.39 -9.23
CA LEU A 98 -7.17 9.70 -9.44
C LEU A 98 -6.63 9.03 -10.70
N ASP A 99 -6.98 7.77 -10.92
CA ASP A 99 -6.64 6.98 -12.08
C ASP A 99 -7.12 7.65 -13.39
N LYS A 100 -8.34 8.16 -13.43
CA LYS A 100 -8.88 8.87 -14.59
C LYS A 100 -8.32 10.29 -14.80
N ILE A 101 -7.83 10.94 -13.75
CA ILE A 101 -7.32 12.31 -13.81
C ILE A 101 -5.81 12.34 -14.02
N LEU A 102 -5.05 11.54 -13.26
CA LEU A 102 -3.60 11.59 -13.31
C LEU A 102 -3.06 10.82 -14.51
N PRO A 103 -2.14 11.42 -15.28
CA PRO A 103 -1.53 10.72 -16.40
C PRO A 103 -0.58 9.64 -15.89
N HIS A 104 -0.87 8.38 -16.21
CA HIS A 104 -0.05 7.24 -15.80
C HIS A 104 -0.02 6.15 -16.89
N LEU A 105 0.81 5.13 -16.70
CA LEU A 105 0.95 4.02 -17.62
C LEU A 105 1.39 2.77 -16.84
N HIS A 106 0.70 1.67 -17.04
CA HIS A 106 1.07 0.39 -16.46
C HIS A 106 2.33 -0.22 -17.10
N VAL A 107 3.02 -1.08 -16.36
CA VAL A 107 4.39 -1.57 -16.71
C VAL A 107 4.46 -2.18 -18.10
N ASN A 108 3.45 -2.93 -18.53
CA ASN A 108 3.45 -3.65 -19.80
C ASN A 108 2.63 -2.98 -20.90
N PHE A 109 2.05 -1.79 -20.65
CA PHE A 109 1.23 -1.10 -21.63
C PHE A 109 2.09 -0.36 -22.67
N ARG A 110 1.54 -0.24 -23.89
CA ARG A 110 2.14 0.54 -24.98
C ARG A 110 1.92 2.03 -24.75
N ASP A 111 2.75 2.86 -25.37
CA ASP A 111 2.57 4.32 -25.29
C ASP A 111 1.19 4.83 -25.75
N SER A 112 0.50 4.03 -26.58
CA SER A 112 -0.88 4.31 -27.02
C SER A 112 -1.96 4.02 -25.97
N GLU A 113 -1.60 3.32 -24.91
CA GLU A 113 -2.49 2.85 -23.83
C GLU A 113 -2.32 3.68 -22.54
N LYS A 114 -1.81 4.92 -22.68
CA LYS A 114 -1.69 5.87 -21.58
C LYS A 114 -3.07 6.25 -21.06
N GLU A 115 -3.24 6.16 -19.76
CA GLU A 115 -4.45 6.53 -19.05
C GLU A 115 -4.37 7.95 -18.46
N GLY A 116 -5.51 8.51 -18.04
CA GLY A 116 -5.61 9.86 -17.53
C GLY A 116 -5.53 10.96 -18.61
N ILE A 117 -5.19 12.18 -18.18
CA ILE A 117 -5.09 13.33 -19.08
C ILE A 117 -3.91 13.16 -20.04
N LYS A 118 -4.16 13.38 -21.33
CA LYS A 118 -3.10 13.27 -22.38
C LYS A 118 -1.94 14.20 -22.06
N THR A 119 -0.75 13.63 -21.96
CA THR A 119 0.47 14.34 -21.62
C THR A 119 1.64 13.89 -22.51
N PRO A 120 2.60 14.79 -22.81
CA PRO A 120 3.83 14.43 -23.50
C PRO A 120 4.87 13.78 -22.56
N TRP A 121 4.53 13.50 -21.31
CA TRP A 121 5.46 12.96 -20.33
C TRP A 121 6.05 11.61 -20.76
N HIS A 122 7.30 11.41 -20.39
CA HIS A 122 8.05 10.21 -20.75
C HIS A 122 7.47 9.00 -20.00
N LYS A 123 7.44 7.84 -20.68
CA LYS A 123 6.98 6.56 -20.14
C LYS A 123 7.47 6.27 -18.72
N SER A 124 8.75 6.58 -18.43
CA SER A 124 9.33 6.38 -17.08
C SER A 124 8.62 7.15 -15.97
N VAL A 125 8.18 8.39 -16.26
CA VAL A 125 7.45 9.22 -15.29
C VAL A 125 6.06 8.66 -15.06
N LEU A 126 5.39 8.25 -16.13
CA LEU A 126 4.04 7.69 -16.06
C LEU A 126 4.00 6.37 -15.30
N LEU A 127 4.99 5.49 -15.51
CA LEU A 127 5.15 4.24 -14.75
C LEU A 127 5.40 4.49 -13.26
N THR A 128 6.23 5.49 -12.94
CA THR A 128 6.48 5.84 -11.54
C THR A 128 5.23 6.42 -10.87
N LEU A 129 4.46 7.26 -11.60
CA LEU A 129 3.22 7.84 -11.07
C LEU A 129 2.16 6.77 -10.78
N ALA A 130 2.00 5.77 -11.63
CA ALA A 130 1.09 4.66 -11.36
C ALA A 130 1.33 4.10 -9.95
N ILE A 131 2.55 3.65 -9.66
CA ILE A 131 2.88 3.06 -8.36
C ILE A 131 2.87 4.10 -7.22
N THR A 132 3.21 5.37 -7.49
CA THR A 132 3.07 6.44 -6.49
C THR A 132 1.62 6.60 -6.01
N LEU A 133 0.64 6.41 -6.89
CA LEU A 133 -0.78 6.46 -6.52
C LEU A 133 -1.16 5.33 -5.55
N HIS A 134 -0.56 4.16 -5.70
CA HIS A 134 -0.80 3.00 -4.82
C HIS A 134 -0.27 3.23 -3.42
N ASN A 135 0.84 3.91 -3.28
CA ASN A 135 1.48 4.19 -1.99
C ASN A 135 0.71 5.23 -1.14
N ILE A 136 -0.22 6.01 -1.73
CA ILE A 136 -1.06 6.94 -0.97
C ILE A 136 -1.98 6.21 0.02
N PRO A 137 -2.80 5.22 -0.40
CA PRO A 137 -3.60 4.42 0.52
C PRO A 137 -2.80 3.72 1.62
N GLU A 138 -1.61 3.25 1.29
CA GLU A 138 -0.74 2.55 2.23
C GLU A 138 -0.26 3.47 3.36
N GLY A 139 0.25 4.63 2.99
CA GLY A 139 0.61 5.66 3.98
C GLY A 139 -0.59 6.10 4.81
N LEU A 140 -1.75 6.37 4.17
CA LEU A 140 -2.98 6.74 4.87
C LEU A 140 -3.38 5.66 5.88
N ALA A 141 -3.35 4.38 5.51
CA ALA A 141 -3.73 3.26 6.37
C ALA A 141 -2.89 3.22 7.65
N ILE A 142 -1.55 3.32 7.54
CA ILE A 142 -0.64 3.37 8.69
C ILE A 142 -0.97 4.60 9.57
N GLY A 143 -1.13 5.77 8.96
CA GLY A 143 -1.40 7.00 9.68
C GLY A 143 -2.73 6.97 10.45
N VAL A 144 -3.79 6.53 9.78
CA VAL A 144 -5.13 6.40 10.37
C VAL A 144 -5.11 5.46 11.57
N LEU A 145 -4.40 4.33 11.47
CA LEU A 145 -4.35 3.36 12.56
C LEU A 145 -3.57 3.88 13.76
N PHE A 146 -2.38 4.49 13.59
CA PHE A 146 -1.64 5.13 14.68
C PHE A 146 -2.43 6.29 15.32
N GLY A 147 -3.13 7.09 14.52
CA GLY A 147 -4.03 8.13 15.03
C GLY A 147 -5.16 7.56 15.87
N GLY A 148 -5.78 6.46 15.44
CA GLY A 148 -6.85 5.77 16.14
C GLY A 148 -6.43 5.19 17.48
N VAL A 149 -5.25 4.59 17.56
CA VAL A 149 -4.67 4.10 18.82
C VAL A 149 -4.54 5.23 19.84
N SER A 150 -3.98 6.36 19.42
CA SER A 150 -3.79 7.51 20.31
C SER A 150 -5.09 8.17 20.74
N ALA A 151 -6.12 8.12 19.92
CA ALA A 151 -7.46 8.57 20.27
C ALA A 151 -8.16 7.61 21.26
N GLY A 152 -7.52 6.51 21.66
CA GLY A 152 -8.06 5.54 22.63
C GLY A 152 -9.27 4.78 22.12
N ILE A 153 -9.37 4.60 20.80
CA ILE A 153 -10.53 3.99 20.16
C ILE A 153 -10.45 2.47 20.30
N GLU A 154 -11.52 1.88 20.82
CA GLU A 154 -11.63 0.44 21.01
C GLU A 154 -11.42 -0.31 19.68
N GLY A 155 -10.54 -1.33 19.68
CA GLY A 155 -10.16 -2.09 18.49
C GLY A 155 -8.93 -1.58 17.74
N ALA A 156 -8.46 -0.33 17.98
CA ALA A 156 -7.17 0.13 17.48
C ALA A 156 -6.07 -0.21 18.48
N THR A 157 -5.08 -1.01 18.08
CA THR A 157 -3.95 -1.41 18.92
C THR A 157 -2.62 -0.99 18.33
N ILE A 158 -1.63 -0.73 19.18
CA ILE A 158 -0.25 -0.49 18.70
C ILE A 158 0.30 -1.74 18.00
N GLY A 159 -0.04 -2.93 18.50
CA GLY A 159 0.34 -4.20 17.88
C GLY A 159 -0.16 -4.29 16.44
N GLY A 160 -1.44 -4.00 16.21
CA GLY A 160 -2.06 -3.96 14.87
C GLY A 160 -1.42 -2.90 13.97
N ALA A 161 -1.15 -1.69 14.49
CA ALA A 161 -0.47 -0.64 13.72
C ALA A 161 0.95 -1.04 13.30
N VAL A 162 1.70 -1.69 14.19
CA VAL A 162 3.04 -2.21 13.90
C VAL A 162 2.97 -3.39 12.92
N ALA A 163 2.00 -4.29 13.09
CA ALA A 163 1.76 -5.41 12.17
C ALA A 163 1.49 -4.92 10.75
N LEU A 164 0.59 -3.93 10.61
CA LEU A 164 0.30 -3.30 9.34
C LEU A 164 1.56 -2.66 8.72
N ALA A 165 2.32 -1.89 9.49
CA ALA A 165 3.55 -1.26 9.01
C ALA A 165 4.61 -2.28 8.55
N ILE A 166 4.75 -3.40 9.27
CA ILE A 166 5.64 -4.49 8.87
C ILE A 166 5.14 -5.14 7.58
N GLY A 167 3.85 -5.44 7.48
CA GLY A 167 3.24 -6.05 6.30
C GLY A 167 3.40 -5.18 5.05
N ILE A 168 3.05 -3.88 5.17
CA ILE A 168 3.26 -2.91 4.09
C ILE A 168 4.76 -2.80 3.74
N GLY A 169 5.64 -2.76 4.73
CA GLY A 169 7.07 -2.75 4.46
C GLY A 169 7.55 -3.98 3.67
N ILE A 170 7.08 -5.17 4.01
CA ILE A 170 7.43 -6.41 3.30
C ILE A 170 6.96 -6.37 1.84
N GLN A 171 5.75 -5.87 1.55
CA GLN A 171 5.24 -5.75 0.18
C GLN A 171 5.94 -4.62 -0.61
N ASN A 172 6.35 -3.55 0.03
CA ASN A 172 7.05 -2.43 -0.58
C ASN A 172 8.41 -2.83 -1.20
N PHE A 173 9.05 -3.86 -0.66
CA PHE A 173 10.28 -4.38 -1.26
C PHE A 173 10.06 -4.91 -2.69
N PRO A 174 9.11 -5.79 -2.98
CA PRO A 174 8.69 -6.11 -4.35
C PRO A 174 8.35 -4.90 -5.21
N GLU A 175 7.64 -3.92 -4.67
CA GLU A 175 7.18 -2.75 -5.43
C GLU A 175 8.33 -1.85 -5.87
N GLY A 176 9.30 -1.56 -5.00
CA GLY A 176 10.50 -0.83 -5.38
C GLY A 176 11.27 -1.52 -6.51
N PHE A 177 11.35 -2.84 -6.47
CA PHE A 177 11.90 -3.64 -7.57
C PHE A 177 11.06 -3.54 -8.85
N ALA A 178 9.72 -3.58 -8.71
CA ALA A 178 8.77 -3.51 -9.82
C ALA A 178 8.84 -2.17 -10.60
N VAL A 179 9.18 -1.08 -9.93
CA VAL A 179 9.45 0.21 -10.61
C VAL A 179 10.84 0.26 -11.22
N ALA A 180 11.86 -0.10 -10.44
CA ALA A 180 13.25 0.13 -10.83
C ALA A 180 13.70 -0.75 -12.01
N MET A 181 13.30 -2.02 -12.05
CA MET A 181 13.77 -2.97 -13.07
C MET A 181 13.22 -2.70 -14.48
N PRO A 182 11.92 -2.44 -14.69
CA PRO A 182 11.42 -2.04 -16.01
C PRO A 182 12.09 -0.75 -16.53
N LEU A 183 12.32 0.23 -15.67
CA LEU A 183 13.01 1.46 -16.05
C LEU A 183 14.45 1.20 -16.50
N ARG A 184 15.12 0.25 -15.86
CA ARG A 184 16.44 -0.23 -16.29
C ARG A 184 16.35 -0.90 -17.67
N GLY A 185 15.32 -1.69 -17.92
CA GLY A 185 15.01 -2.31 -19.22
C GLY A 185 14.78 -1.29 -20.33
N LEU A 186 14.19 -0.13 -20.02
CA LEU A 186 13.99 1.01 -20.92
C LEU A 186 15.29 1.84 -21.15
N GLY A 187 16.46 1.36 -20.71
CA GLY A 187 17.75 2.00 -20.94
C GLY A 187 18.12 3.11 -19.95
N LYS A 188 17.37 3.31 -18.87
CA LYS A 188 17.76 4.24 -17.82
C LYS A 188 19.02 3.75 -17.08
N SER A 189 19.83 4.68 -16.57
CA SER A 189 20.98 4.32 -15.73
C SER A 189 20.52 3.69 -14.42
N ARG A 190 21.39 2.89 -13.77
CA ARG A 190 21.08 2.25 -12.48
C ARG A 190 20.60 3.27 -11.44
N TRP A 191 21.32 4.40 -11.30
CA TRP A 191 20.95 5.46 -10.38
C TRP A 191 19.60 6.11 -10.70
N LYS A 192 19.30 6.37 -11.98
CA LYS A 192 17.99 6.90 -12.36
C LYS A 192 16.88 5.91 -12.05
N SER A 193 17.08 4.63 -12.39
CA SER A 193 16.10 3.57 -12.10
C SER A 193 15.86 3.41 -10.59
N PHE A 194 16.93 3.39 -9.79
CA PHE A 194 16.86 3.37 -8.34
C PHE A 194 16.07 4.57 -7.80
N ASN A 195 16.43 5.79 -8.22
CA ASN A 195 15.75 7.00 -7.72
C ASN A 195 14.27 7.04 -8.07
N TYR A 196 13.87 6.63 -9.27
CA TYR A 196 12.45 6.52 -9.60
C TYR A 196 11.77 5.46 -8.74
N GLY A 197 12.41 4.30 -8.53
CA GLY A 197 11.87 3.23 -7.70
C GLY A 197 11.68 3.64 -6.25
N GLN A 198 12.68 4.24 -5.61
CA GLN A 198 12.54 4.64 -4.21
C GLN A 198 11.63 5.88 -4.03
N LEU A 199 11.59 6.81 -4.99
CA LEU A 199 10.75 8.00 -4.90
C LEU A 199 9.26 7.70 -5.12
N SER A 200 8.89 6.55 -5.67
CA SER A 200 7.47 6.17 -5.80
C SER A 200 6.77 6.08 -4.43
N ALA A 201 7.48 5.68 -3.39
CA ALA A 201 6.94 5.55 -2.04
C ALA A 201 7.15 6.79 -1.15
N ILE A 202 7.74 7.89 -1.66
CA ILE A 202 7.96 9.09 -0.86
C ILE A 202 6.64 9.73 -0.36
N VAL A 203 5.53 9.43 -1.01
CA VAL A 203 4.21 9.93 -0.61
C VAL A 203 3.67 9.27 0.65
N GLU A 204 4.15 8.08 1.02
CA GLU A 204 3.69 7.35 2.21
C GLU A 204 3.87 8.16 3.51
N PRO A 205 5.06 8.72 3.83
CA PRO A 205 5.24 9.53 5.02
C PRO A 205 4.29 10.74 5.08
N PHE A 206 4.04 11.40 3.95
CA PHE A 206 3.11 12.53 3.89
C PHE A 206 1.67 12.08 4.10
N ALA A 207 1.26 11.00 3.45
CA ALA A 207 -0.08 10.42 3.59
C ALA A 207 -0.32 9.93 5.03
N ALA A 208 0.68 9.29 5.66
CA ALA A 208 0.58 8.82 7.04
C ALA A 208 0.44 9.98 8.04
N VAL A 209 1.25 11.02 7.93
CA VAL A 209 1.12 12.21 8.76
C VAL A 209 -0.26 12.84 8.59
N LEU A 210 -0.76 12.96 7.36
CA LEU A 210 -2.10 13.48 7.07
C LEU A 210 -3.19 12.59 7.67
N GLY A 211 -3.08 11.27 7.53
CA GLY A 211 -4.03 10.29 8.08
C GLY A 211 -4.10 10.36 9.60
N ALA A 212 -2.96 10.36 10.29
CA ALA A 212 -2.88 10.49 11.74
C ALA A 212 -3.47 11.82 12.22
N TRP A 213 -3.09 12.94 11.58
CA TRP A 213 -3.61 14.25 11.92
C TRP A 213 -5.13 14.35 11.72
N ALA A 214 -5.65 13.80 10.64
CA ALA A 214 -7.08 13.84 10.35
C ALA A 214 -7.90 13.10 11.40
N VAL A 215 -7.46 11.92 11.84
CA VAL A 215 -8.12 11.13 12.89
C VAL A 215 -8.04 11.82 14.24
N LEU A 216 -6.88 12.37 14.62
CA LEU A 216 -6.72 13.11 15.87
C LEU A 216 -7.57 14.39 15.93
N THR A 217 -7.86 14.98 14.77
CA THR A 217 -8.69 16.19 14.68
C THR A 217 -10.19 15.86 14.65
N PHE A 218 -10.55 14.74 14.01
CA PHE A 218 -11.93 14.31 13.77
C PHE A 218 -12.11 12.82 14.10
N GLU A 219 -12.07 12.45 15.36
CA GLU A 219 -12.15 11.05 15.81
C GLU A 219 -13.33 10.26 15.22
N GLN A 220 -14.46 10.92 15.00
CA GLN A 220 -15.67 10.32 14.43
C GLN A 220 -15.51 9.78 13.01
N ILE A 221 -14.49 10.24 12.26
CA ILE A 221 -14.24 9.76 10.90
C ILE A 221 -13.46 8.44 10.86
N LEU A 222 -12.91 7.97 11.98
CA LEU A 222 -12.01 6.82 12.01
C LEU A 222 -12.59 5.57 11.34
N PRO A 223 -13.82 5.11 11.64
CA PRO A 223 -14.39 3.94 10.97
C PRO A 223 -14.46 4.12 9.45
N TYR A 224 -14.83 5.32 9.01
CA TYR A 224 -14.85 5.64 7.57
C TYR A 224 -13.45 5.72 6.97
N ALA A 225 -12.48 6.29 7.68
CA ALA A 225 -11.10 6.44 7.22
C ALA A 225 -10.38 5.10 7.07
N LEU A 226 -10.54 4.18 8.03
CA LEU A 226 -10.02 2.82 7.94
C LEU A 226 -10.62 2.08 6.72
N CYS A 227 -11.94 2.11 6.60
CA CYS A 227 -12.61 1.45 5.48
C CYS A 227 -12.33 2.14 4.13
N PHE A 228 -12.09 3.45 4.12
CA PHE A 228 -11.63 4.19 2.94
C PHE A 228 -10.25 3.68 2.48
N ALA A 229 -9.30 3.56 3.39
CA ALA A 229 -7.98 3.01 3.06
C ALA A 229 -8.09 1.56 2.54
N ALA A 230 -8.93 0.73 3.18
CA ALA A 230 -9.20 -0.64 2.72
C ALA A 230 -9.76 -0.67 1.29
N GLY A 231 -10.78 0.15 1.00
CA GLY A 231 -11.40 0.22 -0.32
C GLY A 231 -10.45 0.70 -1.41
N ALA A 232 -9.62 1.69 -1.07
CA ALA A 232 -8.57 2.19 -1.96
C ALA A 232 -7.53 1.11 -2.28
N MET A 233 -7.04 0.38 -1.25
CA MET A 233 -6.08 -0.73 -1.43
C MET A 233 -6.67 -1.89 -2.24
N VAL A 234 -7.92 -2.29 -1.97
CA VAL A 234 -8.57 -3.36 -2.72
C VAL A 234 -8.75 -2.97 -4.19
N PHE A 235 -9.11 -1.72 -4.48
CA PHE A 235 -9.20 -1.23 -5.86
C PHE A 235 -7.87 -1.40 -6.59
N VAL A 236 -6.77 -0.93 -5.99
CA VAL A 236 -5.42 -1.07 -6.56
C VAL A 236 -5.05 -2.52 -6.84
N VAL A 237 -5.32 -3.42 -5.90
CA VAL A 237 -4.97 -4.85 -6.07
C VAL A 237 -5.74 -5.46 -7.24
N VAL A 238 -7.03 -5.16 -7.37
CA VAL A 238 -7.89 -5.74 -8.41
C VAL A 238 -7.61 -5.13 -9.78
N GLU A 239 -7.38 -3.82 -9.84
CA GLU A 239 -7.18 -3.10 -11.10
C GLU A 239 -5.78 -3.26 -11.67
N GLU A 240 -4.76 -3.39 -10.80
CA GLU A 240 -3.38 -3.32 -11.25
C GLU A 240 -2.53 -4.51 -10.82
N VAL A 241 -2.46 -4.83 -9.52
CA VAL A 241 -1.49 -5.82 -9.01
C VAL A 241 -1.80 -7.22 -9.52
N ILE A 242 -3.07 -7.65 -9.46
CA ILE A 242 -3.47 -8.98 -9.95
C ILE A 242 -3.31 -9.08 -11.46
N PRO A 243 -3.86 -8.16 -12.30
CA PRO A 243 -3.69 -8.24 -13.74
C PRO A 243 -2.21 -8.23 -14.15
N GLU A 244 -1.38 -7.35 -13.58
CA GLU A 244 0.05 -7.28 -13.89
C GLU A 244 0.79 -8.58 -13.55
N SER A 245 0.47 -9.21 -12.42
CA SER A 245 1.09 -10.45 -11.97
C SER A 245 0.71 -11.67 -12.82
N GLN A 246 -0.34 -11.57 -13.63
CA GLN A 246 -0.88 -12.67 -14.44
C GLN A 246 -0.74 -12.47 -15.96
N LEU A 247 -0.04 -11.44 -16.41
CA LEU A 247 0.14 -11.13 -17.84
C LEU A 247 0.90 -12.20 -18.62
N GLU A 248 1.77 -12.93 -17.97
CA GLU A 248 2.56 -14.00 -18.55
C GLU A 248 1.97 -15.38 -18.20
N LYS A 249 2.57 -16.45 -18.70
CA LYS A 249 2.13 -17.85 -18.45
C LYS A 249 2.41 -18.36 -17.03
N ASN A 250 2.87 -17.49 -16.13
CA ASN A 250 3.30 -17.85 -14.77
C ASN A 250 2.19 -17.69 -13.71
N THR A 251 0.93 -17.86 -14.11
CA THR A 251 -0.25 -17.61 -13.26
C THR A 251 -0.24 -18.41 -11.96
N ASP A 252 0.23 -19.66 -11.98
CA ASP A 252 0.31 -20.50 -10.78
C ASP A 252 1.28 -19.96 -9.74
N ILE A 253 2.45 -19.44 -10.19
CA ILE A 253 3.46 -18.85 -9.29
C ILE A 253 2.93 -17.56 -8.69
N SER A 254 2.28 -16.72 -9.49
CA SER A 254 1.62 -15.51 -9.00
C SER A 254 0.53 -15.84 -7.98
N THR A 255 -0.32 -16.84 -8.27
CA THR A 255 -1.38 -17.29 -7.36
C THR A 255 -0.82 -17.84 -6.05
N MET A 256 0.23 -18.66 -6.11
CA MET A 256 0.87 -19.17 -4.90
C MET A 256 1.60 -18.08 -4.13
N GLY A 257 2.18 -17.10 -4.82
CA GLY A 257 2.71 -15.87 -4.22
C GLY A 257 1.63 -15.13 -3.44
N PHE A 258 0.46 -14.90 -4.06
CA PHE A 258 -0.68 -14.25 -3.43
C PHE A 258 -1.13 -14.98 -2.15
N ILE A 259 -1.30 -16.29 -2.22
CA ILE A 259 -1.66 -17.11 -1.05
C ILE A 259 -0.60 -16.98 0.04
N GLY A 260 0.69 -17.01 -0.33
CA GLY A 260 1.80 -16.83 0.62
C GLY A 260 1.79 -15.47 1.30
N GLY A 261 1.61 -14.38 0.53
CA GLY A 261 1.50 -13.03 1.07
C GLY A 261 0.31 -12.84 2.01
N PHE A 262 -0.84 -13.40 1.61
CA PHE A 262 -2.03 -13.39 2.44
C PHE A 262 -1.81 -14.09 3.79
N ILE A 263 -1.18 -15.27 3.79
CA ILE A 263 -0.88 -16.02 5.02
C ILE A 263 0.10 -15.24 5.90
N VAL A 264 1.14 -14.65 5.32
CA VAL A 264 2.12 -13.86 6.08
C VAL A 264 1.44 -12.70 6.79
N MET A 265 0.64 -11.91 6.07
CA MET A 265 -0.03 -10.75 6.67
C MET A 265 -1.09 -11.15 7.70
N MET A 266 -1.91 -12.15 7.39
CA MET A 266 -2.85 -12.72 8.36
C MET A 266 -2.15 -13.16 9.65
N THR A 267 -0.97 -13.77 9.53
CA THR A 267 -0.19 -14.22 10.71
C THR A 267 0.34 -13.04 11.52
N LEU A 268 0.77 -11.97 10.85
CA LEU A 268 1.22 -10.75 11.52
C LEU A 268 0.06 -10.07 12.25
N ASP A 269 -1.08 -9.89 11.61
CA ASP A 269 -2.25 -9.25 12.21
C ASP A 269 -2.76 -10.03 13.43
N VAL A 270 -3.02 -11.33 13.27
CA VAL A 270 -3.55 -12.17 14.36
C VAL A 270 -2.53 -12.40 15.47
N GLY A 271 -1.24 -12.37 15.12
CA GLY A 271 -0.16 -12.64 16.10
C GLY A 271 0.31 -11.41 16.89
N LEU A 272 0.07 -10.20 16.38
CA LEU A 272 0.53 -8.94 16.99
C LEU A 272 -0.64 -8.00 17.36
N GLY A 273 -1.77 -8.10 16.67
CA GLY A 273 -3.00 -7.32 16.93
C GLY A 273 -3.79 -7.93 18.05
#